data_6cd49323c10a154b2be6becf523b06be
#
_entry.id   6cd49323c10a154b2be6becf523b06be
#
_cell.length_a   1.000
_cell.length_b   1.000
_cell.length_c   1.000
_cell.angle_alpha   90.00
_cell.angle_beta   90.00
_cell.angle_gamma   90.00
#
_symmetry.space_group_name_H-M   'P 1'
#
loop_
_entity.id
_entity.type
_entity.pdbx_description
1 polymer ?
#
loop_
_entity_poly.entity_id
_entity_poly.type
_entity_poly.pdbx_seq_one_letter_code
_entity_poly.pdbx_strand_id
1 'polypeptide(L)'
;MTDFENPAPTRSALVTGASSGIGQATVRALRAEGWTVFAVARRAERLEELAAETGAIAVAADVSVQEQIDELVQTVAAHEGVDTLVNVAGGARGTEYWADAVDENWEFMWQANVMGTMRLTRALLPRLREVQGTVMNVTSTAALASYEGGSGYNAAKAAQSAMTAALRLEEVGNGVRVMELLPGLVHTEEFSLRRLGSQDAADKVYDGVKDPLLAEDVAEVIRYAVSSPKHVNFDQIVLRPQAQAANHKLIREAK
;
A
#
# COMPACT_ATOMS: atom_id res chain seq x y z
N MET A 1 -25.78 17.20 -34.42
CA MET A 1 -25.27 15.86 -34.14
C MET A 1 -24.71 15.91 -32.74
N THR A 2 -25.45 15.44 -31.77
CA THR A 2 -24.99 15.36 -30.36
C THR A 2 -24.09 14.17 -30.29
N ASP A 3 -22.77 14.42 -30.13
CA ASP A 3 -21.82 13.38 -29.76
C ASP A 3 -22.31 12.80 -28.41
N PHE A 4 -22.84 11.57 -28.48
CA PHE A 4 -23.01 10.77 -27.27
C PHE A 4 -21.61 10.49 -26.78
N GLU A 5 -21.17 11.23 -25.74
CA GLU A 5 -19.96 10.92 -25.01
C GLU A 5 -20.08 9.47 -24.56
N ASN A 6 -19.26 8.62 -25.15
CA ASN A 6 -19.11 7.24 -24.69
C ASN A 6 -18.61 7.35 -23.24
N PRO A 7 -19.34 6.83 -22.24
CA PRO A 7 -18.89 6.95 -20.86
C PRO A 7 -17.44 6.46 -20.77
N ALA A 8 -16.60 7.25 -20.14
CA ALA A 8 -15.20 6.85 -19.93
C ALA A 8 -15.17 5.43 -19.36
N PRO A 9 -14.30 4.55 -19.86
CA PRO A 9 -14.24 3.18 -19.40
C PRO A 9 -14.09 3.16 -17.88
N THR A 10 -14.95 2.40 -17.20
CA THR A 10 -14.94 2.27 -15.74
C THR A 10 -13.57 1.77 -15.32
N ARG A 11 -12.85 2.56 -14.53
CA ARG A 11 -11.54 2.19 -14.01
C ARG A 11 -11.68 1.14 -12.91
N SER A 12 -10.71 0.24 -12.84
CA SER A 12 -10.74 -0.85 -11.85
C SER A 12 -9.43 -0.95 -11.10
N ALA A 13 -9.50 -1.12 -9.79
CA ALA A 13 -8.33 -1.25 -8.94
C ALA A 13 -8.42 -2.47 -8.00
N LEU A 14 -7.26 -3.08 -7.73
CA LEU A 14 -7.09 -4.01 -6.64
C LEU A 14 -6.25 -3.33 -5.56
N VAL A 15 -6.79 -3.23 -4.35
CA VAL A 15 -6.12 -2.60 -3.20
C VAL A 15 -5.87 -3.66 -2.14
N THR A 16 -4.61 -3.93 -1.82
CA THR A 16 -4.24 -4.85 -0.73
C THR A 16 -4.16 -4.12 0.61
N GLY A 17 -4.25 -4.86 1.72
CA GLY A 17 -4.27 -4.26 3.06
C GLY A 17 -5.55 -3.48 3.37
N ALA A 18 -6.64 -3.75 2.64
CA ALA A 18 -7.87 -2.96 2.63
C ALA A 18 -8.70 -3.03 3.92
N SER A 19 -8.37 -3.90 4.87
CA SER A 19 -9.15 -4.06 6.10
C SER A 19 -8.84 -3.03 7.20
N SER A 20 -7.92 -2.08 6.98
CA SER A 20 -7.61 -1.00 7.92
C SER A 20 -6.70 0.09 7.29
N GLY A 21 -6.60 1.23 7.96
CA GLY A 21 -5.63 2.28 7.68
C GLY A 21 -5.61 2.73 6.22
N ILE A 22 -4.40 2.88 5.66
CA ILE A 22 -4.18 3.42 4.32
C ILE A 22 -4.94 2.64 3.24
N GLY A 23 -4.93 1.30 3.31
CA GLY A 23 -5.63 0.47 2.32
C GLY A 23 -7.14 0.69 2.34
N GLN A 24 -7.74 0.75 3.52
CA GLN A 24 -9.17 1.01 3.71
C GLN A 24 -9.55 2.41 3.21
N ALA A 25 -8.78 3.43 3.58
CA ALA A 25 -8.98 4.80 3.10
C ALA A 25 -8.83 4.91 1.57
N THR A 26 -7.87 4.17 0.97
CA THR A 26 -7.69 4.12 -0.49
C THR A 26 -8.92 3.52 -1.18
N VAL A 27 -9.49 2.44 -0.64
CA VAL A 27 -10.73 1.87 -1.20
C VAL A 27 -11.86 2.90 -1.19
N ARG A 28 -12.06 3.61 -0.06
CA ARG A 28 -13.09 4.68 0.03
C ARG A 28 -12.86 5.77 -1.01
N ALA A 29 -11.62 6.26 -1.12
CA ALA A 29 -11.27 7.34 -2.05
C ALA A 29 -11.51 6.97 -3.52
N LEU A 30 -11.10 5.76 -3.93
CA LEU A 30 -11.32 5.29 -5.31
C LEU A 30 -12.78 4.98 -5.60
N ARG A 31 -13.51 4.39 -4.63
CA ARG A 31 -14.96 4.14 -4.78
C ARG A 31 -15.76 5.43 -4.90
N ALA A 32 -15.38 6.49 -4.18
CA ALA A 32 -16.01 7.81 -4.29
C ALA A 32 -15.87 8.43 -5.70
N GLU A 33 -14.84 8.06 -6.46
CA GLU A 33 -14.66 8.44 -7.88
C GLU A 33 -15.34 7.47 -8.87
N GLY A 34 -16.07 6.47 -8.38
CA GLY A 34 -16.81 5.53 -9.24
C GLY A 34 -15.98 4.36 -9.78
N TRP A 35 -14.76 4.12 -9.25
CA TRP A 35 -13.96 2.97 -9.65
C TRP A 35 -14.59 1.66 -9.18
N THR A 36 -14.43 0.59 -9.95
CA THR A 36 -14.60 -0.77 -9.43
C THR A 36 -13.38 -1.12 -8.60
N VAL A 37 -13.56 -1.46 -7.31
CA VAL A 37 -12.44 -1.72 -6.40
C VAL A 37 -12.56 -3.08 -5.74
N PHE A 38 -11.53 -3.91 -5.93
CA PHE A 38 -11.34 -5.16 -5.19
C PHE A 38 -10.58 -4.82 -3.89
N ALA A 39 -11.27 -4.95 -2.77
CA ALA A 39 -10.71 -4.74 -1.44
C ALA A 39 -10.14 -6.06 -0.92
N VAL A 40 -8.81 -6.17 -0.80
CA VAL A 40 -8.13 -7.43 -0.48
C VAL A 40 -7.43 -7.35 0.87
N ALA A 41 -7.72 -8.27 1.77
CA ALA A 41 -7.06 -8.48 3.05
C ALA A 41 -7.42 -9.85 3.64
N ARG A 42 -6.81 -10.21 4.78
CA ARG A 42 -7.06 -11.49 5.46
C ARG A 42 -8.36 -11.52 6.28
N ARG A 43 -8.83 -10.36 6.75
CA ARG A 43 -9.99 -10.26 7.65
C ARG A 43 -11.28 -10.06 6.84
N ALA A 44 -11.98 -11.16 6.59
CA ALA A 44 -13.20 -11.17 5.79
C ALA A 44 -14.28 -10.23 6.36
N GLU A 45 -14.57 -10.30 7.66
CA GLU A 45 -15.60 -9.48 8.32
C GLU A 45 -15.40 -7.98 8.07
N ARG A 46 -14.16 -7.46 8.24
CA ARG A 46 -13.87 -6.05 7.99
C ARG A 46 -13.93 -5.66 6.51
N LEU A 47 -13.67 -6.60 5.61
CA LEU A 47 -13.84 -6.37 4.18
C LEU A 47 -15.32 -6.32 3.80
N GLU A 48 -16.15 -7.15 4.41
CA GLU A 48 -17.61 -7.16 4.21
C GLU A 48 -18.24 -5.85 4.73
N GLU A 49 -17.81 -5.36 5.89
CA GLU A 49 -18.22 -4.05 6.41
C GLU A 49 -17.85 -2.93 5.43
N LEU A 50 -16.60 -2.91 4.94
CA LEU A 50 -16.14 -1.92 3.97
C LEU A 50 -16.89 -2.04 2.63
N ALA A 51 -17.17 -3.26 2.18
CA ALA A 51 -17.96 -3.51 0.97
C ALA A 51 -19.40 -3.01 1.10
N ALA A 52 -20.04 -3.25 2.26
CA ALA A 52 -21.38 -2.75 2.54
C ALA A 52 -21.44 -1.21 2.56
N GLU A 53 -20.39 -0.56 3.07
CA GLU A 53 -20.26 0.89 3.12
C GLU A 53 -20.03 1.51 1.72
N THR A 54 -19.12 0.90 0.93
CA THR A 54 -18.56 1.56 -0.27
C THR A 54 -19.02 0.95 -1.60
N GLY A 55 -19.59 -0.25 -1.57
CA GLY A 55 -19.86 -1.05 -2.76
C GLY A 55 -18.58 -1.66 -3.38
N ALA A 56 -17.48 -1.74 -2.64
CA ALA A 56 -16.28 -2.46 -3.08
C ALA A 56 -16.52 -3.97 -3.11
N ILE A 57 -15.71 -4.69 -3.87
CA ILE A 57 -15.75 -6.15 -3.93
C ILE A 57 -14.78 -6.69 -2.88
N ALA A 58 -15.30 -7.33 -1.84
CA ALA A 58 -14.50 -7.93 -0.77
C ALA A 58 -13.88 -9.25 -1.23
N VAL A 59 -12.56 -9.40 -1.10
CA VAL A 59 -11.86 -10.67 -1.37
C VAL A 59 -10.90 -10.96 -0.22
N ALA A 60 -11.21 -11.98 0.57
CA ALA A 60 -10.35 -12.41 1.67
C ALA A 60 -9.17 -13.21 1.12
N ALA A 61 -7.95 -12.67 1.27
CA ALA A 61 -6.72 -13.36 0.84
C ALA A 61 -5.50 -12.89 1.64
N ASP A 62 -4.57 -13.81 1.90
CA ASP A 62 -3.22 -13.51 2.39
C ASP A 62 -2.25 -13.48 1.21
N VAL A 63 -1.75 -12.30 0.87
CA VAL A 63 -0.82 -12.10 -0.24
C VAL A 63 0.57 -12.74 0.01
N SER A 64 0.83 -13.27 1.20
CA SER A 64 2.02 -14.06 1.48
C SER A 64 1.89 -15.54 1.05
N VAL A 65 0.67 -15.99 0.75
CA VAL A 65 0.34 -17.37 0.38
C VAL A 65 0.03 -17.45 -1.11
N GLN A 66 0.83 -18.24 -1.87
CA GLN A 66 0.72 -18.28 -3.33
C GLN A 66 -0.63 -18.82 -3.80
N GLU A 67 -1.15 -19.86 -3.19
CA GLU A 67 -2.43 -20.47 -3.54
C GLU A 67 -3.60 -19.47 -3.43
N GLN A 68 -3.58 -18.62 -2.39
CA GLN A 68 -4.61 -17.58 -2.21
C GLN A 68 -4.44 -16.43 -3.22
N ILE A 69 -3.22 -16.14 -3.68
CA ILE A 69 -3.00 -15.21 -4.80
C ILE A 69 -3.60 -15.78 -6.09
N ASP A 70 -3.42 -17.06 -6.36
CA ASP A 70 -3.93 -17.71 -7.57
C ASP A 70 -5.48 -17.69 -7.61
N GLU A 71 -6.14 -17.95 -6.48
CA GLU A 71 -7.59 -17.83 -6.31
C GLU A 71 -8.07 -16.36 -6.46
N LEU A 72 -7.34 -15.42 -5.87
CA LEU A 72 -7.62 -13.98 -6.01
C LEU A 72 -7.58 -13.53 -7.47
N VAL A 73 -6.56 -13.94 -8.21
CA VAL A 73 -6.41 -13.59 -9.63
C VAL A 73 -7.55 -14.17 -10.48
N GLN A 74 -7.99 -15.40 -10.19
CA GLN A 74 -9.15 -15.99 -10.85
C GLN A 74 -10.44 -15.20 -10.53
N THR A 75 -10.63 -14.80 -9.28
CA THR A 75 -11.78 -13.98 -8.88
C THR A 75 -11.79 -12.64 -9.60
N VAL A 76 -10.64 -11.96 -9.68
CA VAL A 76 -10.49 -10.68 -10.38
C VAL A 76 -10.75 -10.84 -11.89
N ALA A 77 -10.25 -11.91 -12.50
CA ALA A 77 -10.44 -12.20 -13.93
C ALA A 77 -11.93 -12.43 -14.30
N ALA A 78 -12.70 -13.06 -13.39
CA ALA A 78 -14.14 -13.26 -13.57
C ALA A 78 -14.96 -11.95 -13.61
N HIS A 79 -14.36 -10.82 -13.18
CA HIS A 79 -14.95 -9.47 -13.17
C HIS A 79 -14.27 -8.52 -14.18
N GLU A 80 -13.82 -9.01 -15.31
CA GLU A 80 -13.12 -8.22 -16.36
C GLU A 80 -11.69 -7.78 -16.00
N GLY A 81 -11.18 -8.19 -14.84
CA GLY A 81 -9.84 -7.88 -14.39
C GLY A 81 -9.68 -6.47 -13.82
N VAL A 82 -8.43 -6.06 -13.63
CA VAL A 82 -8.06 -4.74 -13.11
C VAL A 82 -7.11 -4.01 -14.06
N ASP A 83 -7.15 -2.68 -14.02
CA ASP A 83 -6.19 -1.81 -14.68
C ASP A 83 -5.15 -1.21 -13.70
N THR A 84 -5.43 -1.26 -12.41
CA THR A 84 -4.58 -0.66 -11.37
C THR A 84 -4.39 -1.61 -10.20
N LEU A 85 -3.13 -1.85 -9.81
CA LEU A 85 -2.76 -2.58 -8.60
C LEU A 85 -2.17 -1.60 -7.58
N VAL A 86 -2.76 -1.55 -6.38
CA VAL A 86 -2.26 -0.75 -5.24
C VAL A 86 -1.82 -1.69 -4.13
N ASN A 87 -0.52 -1.88 -4.00
CA ASN A 87 0.09 -2.72 -2.96
C ASN A 87 0.29 -1.92 -1.67
N VAL A 88 -0.65 -2.04 -0.73
CA VAL A 88 -0.58 -1.44 0.61
C VAL A 88 -0.29 -2.48 1.67
N ALA A 89 -0.64 -3.75 1.43
CA ALA A 89 -0.40 -4.83 2.38
C ALA A 89 1.06 -4.91 2.79
N GLY A 90 1.29 -5.03 4.08
CA GLY A 90 2.60 -5.10 4.69
C GLY A 90 2.51 -4.84 6.19
N GLY A 91 3.65 -4.63 6.81
CA GLY A 91 3.69 -4.30 8.23
C GLY A 91 5.08 -4.40 8.81
N ALA A 92 5.18 -4.04 10.09
CA ALA A 92 6.37 -4.17 10.89
C ALA A 92 6.08 -5.02 12.13
N ARG A 93 7.10 -5.70 12.65
CA ARG A 93 7.09 -6.40 13.94
C ARG A 93 8.37 -6.10 14.68
N GLY A 94 8.22 -5.83 15.96
CA GLY A 94 9.34 -5.62 16.87
C GLY A 94 10.14 -4.34 16.63
N THR A 95 11.02 -4.08 17.58
CA THR A 95 11.96 -2.95 17.60
C THR A 95 13.30 -3.37 18.19
N GLU A 96 13.61 -4.65 18.10
CA GLU A 96 14.82 -5.24 18.66
C GLU A 96 16.07 -4.69 17.96
N TYR A 97 17.14 -4.50 18.72
CA TYR A 97 18.47 -4.27 18.17
C TYR A 97 19.03 -5.56 17.54
N TRP A 98 20.06 -5.44 16.72
CA TRP A 98 20.68 -6.57 16.04
C TRP A 98 21.06 -7.73 16.96
N ALA A 99 21.55 -7.46 18.15
CA ALA A 99 21.95 -8.49 19.09
C ALA A 99 20.80 -9.36 19.59
N ASP A 100 19.58 -8.80 19.57
CA ASP A 100 18.36 -9.42 20.08
C ASP A 100 17.35 -9.68 18.94
N ALA A 101 17.81 -9.72 17.69
CA ALA A 101 16.96 -9.91 16.53
C ALA A 101 16.18 -11.22 16.61
N VAL A 102 14.89 -11.15 16.28
CA VAL A 102 13.96 -12.29 16.27
C VAL A 102 13.66 -12.68 14.82
N ASP A 103 14.11 -13.88 14.43
CA ASP A 103 14.04 -14.37 13.04
C ASP A 103 12.60 -14.36 12.51
N GLU A 104 11.61 -14.78 13.30
CA GLU A 104 10.20 -14.82 12.93
C GLU A 104 9.63 -13.42 12.60
N ASN A 105 10.14 -12.37 13.27
CA ASN A 105 9.76 -10.98 12.97
C ASN A 105 10.32 -10.55 11.61
N TRP A 106 11.57 -10.92 11.32
CA TRP A 106 12.22 -10.63 10.04
C TRP A 106 11.56 -11.40 8.90
N GLU A 107 11.29 -12.69 9.09
CA GLU A 107 10.59 -13.52 8.11
C GLU A 107 9.19 -12.95 7.79
N PHE A 108 8.43 -12.59 8.84
CA PHE A 108 7.13 -11.94 8.63
C PHE A 108 7.26 -10.65 7.79
N MET A 109 8.20 -9.77 8.15
CA MET A 109 8.39 -8.50 7.42
C MET A 109 8.82 -8.74 5.98
N TRP A 110 9.65 -9.75 5.73
CA TRP A 110 10.07 -10.13 4.39
C TRP A 110 8.90 -10.69 3.57
N GLN A 111 8.16 -11.66 4.12
CA GLN A 111 7.05 -12.28 3.42
C GLN A 111 5.93 -11.28 3.11
N ALA A 112 5.56 -10.44 4.07
CA ALA A 112 4.44 -9.52 3.91
C ALA A 112 4.78 -8.34 2.99
N ASN A 113 5.98 -7.72 3.11
CA ASN A 113 6.32 -6.50 2.38
C ASN A 113 6.99 -6.79 1.03
N VAL A 114 7.82 -7.83 0.93
CA VAL A 114 8.62 -8.11 -0.27
C VAL A 114 7.96 -9.19 -1.11
N MET A 115 7.84 -10.40 -0.56
CA MET A 115 7.36 -11.55 -1.33
C MET A 115 5.88 -11.42 -1.74
N GLY A 116 5.03 -10.91 -0.85
CA GLY A 116 3.61 -10.68 -1.16
C GLY A 116 3.44 -9.67 -2.29
N THR A 117 4.13 -8.53 -2.21
CA THR A 117 4.12 -7.53 -3.29
C THR A 117 4.63 -8.11 -4.61
N MET A 118 5.74 -8.83 -4.59
CA MET A 118 6.33 -9.44 -5.80
C MET A 118 5.39 -10.47 -6.42
N ARG A 119 4.87 -11.41 -5.62
CA ARG A 119 4.02 -12.51 -6.10
C ARG A 119 2.72 -11.99 -6.73
N LEU A 120 2.03 -11.07 -6.04
CA LEU A 120 0.78 -10.52 -6.55
C LEU A 120 1.01 -9.66 -7.80
N THR A 121 2.04 -8.82 -7.80
CA THR A 121 2.39 -8.02 -8.98
C THR A 121 2.69 -8.92 -10.16
N ARG A 122 3.54 -9.95 -10.00
CA ARG A 122 3.86 -10.93 -11.04
C ARG A 122 2.61 -11.62 -11.59
N ALA A 123 1.68 -12.00 -10.72
CA ALA A 123 0.46 -12.72 -11.13
C ALA A 123 -0.49 -11.82 -11.95
N LEU A 124 -0.55 -10.52 -11.65
CA LEU A 124 -1.40 -9.56 -12.38
C LEU A 124 -0.70 -8.89 -13.57
N LEU A 125 0.63 -9.01 -13.68
CA LEU A 125 1.42 -8.32 -14.70
C LEU A 125 0.97 -8.60 -16.13
N PRO A 126 0.61 -9.85 -16.54
CA PRO A 126 0.08 -10.09 -17.87
C PRO A 126 -1.12 -9.21 -18.19
N ARG A 127 -2.09 -9.13 -17.27
CA ARG A 127 -3.27 -8.28 -17.45
C ARG A 127 -2.93 -6.80 -17.49
N LEU A 128 -2.04 -6.34 -16.60
CA LEU A 128 -1.62 -4.94 -16.56
C LEU A 128 -0.91 -4.51 -17.85
N ARG A 129 -0.16 -5.41 -18.49
CA ARG A 129 0.46 -5.15 -19.81
C ARG A 129 -0.60 -5.00 -20.92
N GLU A 130 -1.62 -5.87 -20.94
CA GLU A 130 -2.71 -5.80 -21.92
C GLU A 130 -3.43 -4.44 -21.91
N VAL A 131 -3.67 -3.89 -20.73
CA VAL A 131 -4.44 -2.66 -20.55
C VAL A 131 -3.57 -1.40 -20.38
N GLN A 132 -2.23 -1.54 -20.45
CA GLN A 132 -1.27 -0.49 -20.13
C GLN A 132 -1.60 0.13 -18.77
N GLY A 133 -1.69 -0.73 -17.78
CA GLY A 133 -2.17 -0.44 -16.43
C GLY A 133 -1.17 0.27 -15.54
N THR A 134 -1.46 0.23 -14.24
CA THR A 134 -0.65 0.91 -13.21
C THR A 134 -0.36 -0.02 -12.04
N VAL A 135 0.87 0.01 -11.55
CA VAL A 135 1.28 -0.54 -10.25
C VAL A 135 1.67 0.62 -9.34
N MET A 136 1.02 0.72 -8.18
CA MET A 136 1.38 1.63 -7.10
C MET A 136 1.83 0.82 -5.89
N ASN A 137 3.09 0.94 -5.51
CA ASN A 137 3.64 0.30 -4.31
C ASN A 137 3.75 1.31 -3.16
N VAL A 138 3.10 1.01 -2.03
CA VAL A 138 3.23 1.81 -0.82
C VAL A 138 4.36 1.23 0.03
N THR A 139 5.51 1.88 -0.03
CA THR A 139 6.70 1.49 0.71
C THR A 139 6.79 2.22 2.05
N SER A 140 7.80 3.03 2.28
CA SER A 140 7.96 3.87 3.47
C SER A 140 9.20 4.76 3.33
N THR A 141 9.24 5.88 4.04
CA THR A 141 10.50 6.62 4.26
C THR A 141 11.57 5.79 4.97
N ALA A 142 11.20 4.68 5.60
CA ALA A 142 12.10 3.65 6.13
C ALA A 142 12.99 2.99 5.06
N ALA A 143 12.59 3.06 3.77
CA ALA A 143 13.39 2.61 2.65
C ALA A 143 14.55 3.59 2.33
N LEU A 144 14.38 4.87 2.63
CA LEU A 144 15.34 5.94 2.29
C LEU A 144 16.42 6.14 3.37
N ALA A 145 16.08 5.91 4.64
CA ALA A 145 16.99 6.12 5.76
C ALA A 145 16.67 5.17 6.90
N SER A 146 17.70 4.50 7.40
CA SER A 146 17.59 3.58 8.52
C SER A 146 17.48 4.31 9.86
N TYR A 147 16.94 3.62 10.86
CA TYR A 147 16.86 4.10 12.24
C TYR A 147 17.01 2.92 13.22
N GLU A 148 17.43 3.20 14.42
CA GLU A 148 17.63 2.22 15.48
C GLU A 148 16.34 1.47 15.82
N GLY A 149 16.42 0.17 16.05
CA GLY A 149 15.27 -0.71 16.30
C GLY A 149 14.36 -0.90 15.08
N GLY A 150 14.82 -0.48 13.89
CA GLY A 150 14.07 -0.61 12.64
C GLY A 150 14.68 -1.57 11.62
N SER A 151 15.74 -2.28 11.96
CA SER A 151 16.60 -3.00 11.01
C SER A 151 15.84 -3.90 10.03
N GLY A 152 14.99 -4.79 10.53
CA GLY A 152 14.20 -5.70 9.68
C GLY A 152 13.20 -4.96 8.79
N TYR A 153 12.52 -3.93 9.34
CA TYR A 153 11.58 -3.13 8.56
C TYR A 153 12.27 -2.26 7.52
N ASN A 154 13.40 -1.61 7.88
CA ASN A 154 14.21 -0.85 6.93
C ASN A 154 14.70 -1.74 5.77
N ALA A 155 15.22 -2.94 6.09
CA ALA A 155 15.67 -3.89 5.09
C ALA A 155 14.54 -4.32 4.13
N ALA A 156 13.37 -4.69 4.67
CA ALA A 156 12.22 -5.10 3.88
C ALA A 156 11.69 -3.96 2.99
N LYS A 157 11.60 -2.72 3.52
CA LYS A 157 11.12 -1.57 2.75
C LYS A 157 12.15 -1.09 1.72
N ALA A 158 13.45 -1.16 2.02
CA ALA A 158 14.50 -0.89 1.04
C ALA A 158 14.48 -1.91 -0.11
N ALA A 159 14.28 -3.20 0.19
CA ALA A 159 14.11 -4.22 -0.83
C ALA A 159 12.85 -3.98 -1.68
N GLN A 160 11.71 -3.61 -1.05
CA GLN A 160 10.48 -3.27 -1.76
C GLN A 160 10.66 -2.06 -2.69
N SER A 161 11.39 -1.03 -2.25
CA SER A 161 11.72 0.14 -3.07
C SER A 161 12.63 -0.23 -4.26
N ALA A 162 13.69 -0.99 -4.02
CA ALA A 162 14.62 -1.43 -5.06
C ALA A 162 13.93 -2.28 -6.14
N MET A 163 13.08 -3.25 -5.73
CA MET A 163 12.33 -4.05 -6.70
C MET A 163 11.28 -3.24 -7.46
N THR A 164 10.70 -2.19 -6.85
CA THR A 164 9.79 -1.27 -7.55
C THR A 164 10.51 -0.49 -8.64
N ALA A 165 11.72 -0.01 -8.35
CA ALA A 165 12.55 0.67 -9.33
C ALA A 165 12.97 -0.26 -10.48
N ALA A 166 13.34 -1.52 -10.19
CA ALA A 166 13.66 -2.52 -11.22
C ALA A 166 12.44 -2.83 -12.10
N LEU A 167 11.27 -3.06 -11.50
CA LEU A 167 10.03 -3.30 -12.23
C LEU A 167 9.69 -2.15 -13.19
N ARG A 168 9.93 -0.90 -12.79
CA ARG A 168 9.73 0.28 -13.65
C ARG A 168 10.59 0.21 -14.91
N LEU A 169 11.85 -0.18 -14.77
CA LEU A 169 12.77 -0.34 -15.91
C LEU A 169 12.33 -1.46 -16.86
N GLU A 170 11.83 -2.57 -16.30
CA GLU A 170 11.39 -3.74 -17.05
C GLU A 170 10.07 -3.48 -17.81
N GLU A 171 9.18 -2.66 -17.24
CA GLU A 171 7.81 -2.49 -17.75
C GLU A 171 7.60 -1.23 -18.59
N VAL A 172 8.57 -0.32 -18.68
CA VAL A 172 8.42 0.91 -19.48
C VAL A 172 8.11 0.61 -20.95
N GLY A 173 8.71 -0.42 -21.53
CA GLY A 173 8.44 -0.85 -22.90
C GLY A 173 7.06 -1.51 -23.11
N ASN A 174 6.44 -1.99 -22.03
CA ASN A 174 5.12 -2.61 -22.03
C ASN A 174 3.98 -1.60 -21.71
N GLY A 175 4.33 -0.34 -21.45
CA GLY A 175 3.36 0.72 -21.15
C GLY A 175 2.73 0.64 -19.76
N VAL A 176 3.25 -0.19 -18.86
CA VAL A 176 2.79 -0.26 -17.46
C VAL A 176 3.46 0.84 -16.65
N ARG A 177 2.65 1.68 -16.00
CA ARG A 177 3.15 2.68 -15.05
C ARG A 177 3.52 2.02 -13.73
N VAL A 178 4.70 2.32 -13.21
CA VAL A 178 5.15 1.79 -11.90
C VAL A 178 5.53 2.94 -11.00
N MET A 179 4.74 3.14 -9.96
CA MET A 179 4.82 4.26 -9.03
C MET A 179 5.16 3.78 -7.62
N GLU A 180 5.80 4.61 -6.85
CA GLU A 180 6.13 4.36 -5.45
C GLU A 180 5.69 5.53 -4.58
N LEU A 181 4.97 5.23 -3.49
CA LEU A 181 4.66 6.18 -2.43
C LEU A 181 5.39 5.78 -1.15
N LEU A 182 6.13 6.73 -0.57
CA LEU A 182 6.96 6.55 0.62
C LEU A 182 6.42 7.40 1.78
N PRO A 183 5.39 6.92 2.52
CA PRO A 183 4.87 7.64 3.66
C PRO A 183 5.88 7.70 4.81
N GLY A 184 5.89 8.83 5.52
CA GLY A 184 6.57 8.99 6.80
C GLY A 184 5.70 8.53 7.97
N LEU A 185 5.56 9.39 9.00
CA LEU A 185 4.76 9.07 10.17
C LEU A 185 3.27 9.26 9.87
N VAL A 186 2.56 8.14 9.73
CA VAL A 186 1.11 8.08 9.53
C VAL A 186 0.45 7.52 10.78
N HIS A 187 -0.50 8.25 11.33
CA HIS A 187 -1.33 7.77 12.43
C HIS A 187 -2.40 6.83 11.89
N THR A 188 -2.27 5.55 12.21
CA THR A 188 -3.27 4.51 11.91
C THR A 188 -3.53 3.68 13.17
N GLU A 189 -4.72 3.16 13.31
CA GLU A 189 -5.15 2.40 14.50
C GLU A 189 -4.26 1.19 14.81
N GLU A 190 -3.71 0.53 13.81
CA GLU A 190 -3.15 -0.81 13.97
C GLU A 190 -1.64 -0.93 13.73
N PHE A 191 -1.02 -0.06 12.93
CA PHE A 191 0.38 -0.24 12.55
C PHE A 191 1.31 -0.23 13.77
N SER A 192 1.23 0.83 14.59
CA SER A 192 2.06 0.97 15.79
C SER A 192 1.71 -0.07 16.84
N LEU A 193 0.41 -0.38 17.02
CA LEU A 193 -0.06 -1.40 17.94
C LEU A 193 0.49 -2.80 17.59
N ARG A 194 0.41 -3.20 16.32
CA ARG A 194 0.93 -4.49 15.85
C ARG A 194 2.44 -4.60 15.93
N ARG A 195 3.13 -3.48 15.70
CA ARG A 195 4.58 -3.43 15.76
C ARG A 195 5.09 -3.53 17.20
N LEU A 196 4.45 -2.82 18.13
CA LEU A 196 4.93 -2.61 19.50
C LEU A 196 4.25 -3.51 20.53
N GLY A 197 3.15 -4.17 20.16
CA GLY A 197 2.44 -5.15 20.99
C GLY A 197 1.60 -4.56 22.13
N SER A 198 1.56 -3.22 22.32
CA SER A 198 0.73 -2.59 23.34
C SER A 198 0.20 -1.23 22.87
N GLN A 199 -1.00 -0.86 23.35
CA GLN A 199 -1.63 0.42 23.03
C GLN A 199 -0.82 1.60 23.60
N ASP A 200 -0.34 1.48 24.84
CA ASP A 200 0.49 2.52 25.48
C ASP A 200 1.77 2.84 24.71
N ALA A 201 2.42 1.80 24.14
CA ALA A 201 3.60 1.99 23.31
C ALA A 201 3.23 2.61 21.95
N ALA A 202 2.10 2.21 21.37
CA ALA A 202 1.59 2.78 20.13
C ALA A 202 1.25 4.28 20.28
N ASP A 203 0.57 4.66 21.37
CA ASP A 203 0.19 6.05 21.62
C ASP A 203 1.43 6.96 21.83
N LYS A 204 2.47 6.45 22.50
CA LYS A 204 3.73 7.18 22.68
C LYS A 204 4.44 7.54 21.37
N VAL A 205 4.20 6.79 20.29
CA VAL A 205 4.77 7.12 18.96
C VAL A 205 4.31 8.50 18.52
N TYR A 206 3.06 8.84 18.80
CA TYR A 206 2.41 10.09 18.34
C TYR A 206 2.40 11.19 19.40
N ASP A 207 2.86 10.91 20.61
CA ASP A 207 2.81 11.85 21.73
C ASP A 207 3.56 13.15 21.42
N GLY A 208 2.86 14.28 21.51
CA GLY A 208 3.39 15.61 21.17
C GLY A 208 3.64 15.87 19.67
N VAL A 209 3.33 14.93 18.79
CA VAL A 209 3.42 15.17 17.34
C VAL A 209 2.23 16.00 16.89
N LYS A 210 2.49 17.20 16.40
CA LYS A 210 1.45 18.05 15.82
C LYS A 210 1.09 17.53 14.44
N ASP A 211 -0.20 17.28 14.22
CA ASP A 211 -0.78 16.91 12.92
C ASP A 211 0.01 15.81 12.20
N PRO A 212 0.10 14.58 12.74
CA PRO A 212 0.66 13.44 11.99
C PRO A 212 -0.21 13.17 10.75
N LEU A 213 0.36 12.60 9.69
CA LEU A 213 -0.45 12.16 8.55
C LEU A 213 -1.53 11.18 9.03
N LEU A 214 -2.71 11.30 8.42
CA LEU A 214 -3.79 10.33 8.54
C LEU A 214 -3.77 9.35 7.36
N ALA A 215 -4.49 8.26 7.49
CA ALA A 215 -4.66 7.30 6.39
C ALA A 215 -5.26 7.93 5.14
N GLU A 216 -6.18 8.88 5.33
CA GLU A 216 -6.88 9.63 4.30
C GLU A 216 -5.92 10.54 3.51
N ASP A 217 -4.94 11.17 4.15
CA ASP A 217 -3.94 12.00 3.46
C ASP A 217 -3.13 11.17 2.47
N VAL A 218 -2.75 9.95 2.89
CA VAL A 218 -2.01 9.01 2.04
C VAL A 218 -2.90 8.49 0.90
N ALA A 219 -4.15 8.17 1.19
CA ALA A 219 -5.13 7.68 0.23
C ALA A 219 -5.41 8.72 -0.87
N GLU A 220 -5.52 10.01 -0.52
CA GLU A 220 -5.71 11.10 -1.48
C GLU A 220 -4.51 11.23 -2.44
N VAL A 221 -3.29 11.07 -1.94
CA VAL A 221 -2.09 11.07 -2.79
C VAL A 221 -2.08 9.85 -3.73
N ILE A 222 -2.46 8.66 -3.25
CA ILE A 222 -2.61 7.47 -4.10
C ILE A 222 -3.65 7.74 -5.18
N ARG A 223 -4.86 8.18 -4.79
CA ARG A 223 -5.95 8.49 -5.70
C ARG A 223 -5.49 9.47 -6.81
N TYR A 224 -4.88 10.59 -6.43
CA TYR A 224 -4.36 11.57 -7.37
C TYR A 224 -3.34 10.96 -8.34
N ALA A 225 -2.38 10.21 -7.83
CA ALA A 225 -1.32 9.63 -8.64
C ALA A 225 -1.86 8.61 -9.65
N VAL A 226 -2.71 7.67 -9.20
CA VAL A 226 -3.26 6.63 -10.08
C VAL A 226 -4.27 7.19 -11.09
N SER A 227 -4.99 8.28 -10.75
CA SER A 227 -5.95 8.96 -11.63
C SER A 227 -5.28 9.88 -12.65
N SER A 228 -3.98 10.15 -12.55
CA SER A 228 -3.25 11.01 -13.48
C SER A 228 -3.27 10.45 -14.92
N PRO A 229 -3.10 11.31 -15.96
CA PRO A 229 -3.03 10.87 -17.35
C PRO A 229 -1.99 9.76 -17.56
N LYS A 230 -2.27 8.81 -18.45
CA LYS A 230 -1.44 7.60 -18.65
C LYS A 230 0.04 7.87 -18.97
N HIS A 231 0.36 9.02 -19.57
CA HIS A 231 1.74 9.40 -19.88
C HIS A 231 2.51 10.01 -18.69
N VAL A 232 1.82 10.26 -17.56
CA VAL A 232 2.42 10.77 -16.34
C VAL A 232 2.73 9.62 -15.39
N ASN A 233 3.99 9.47 -15.01
CA ASN A 233 4.42 8.50 -14.01
C ASN A 233 5.06 9.22 -12.83
N PHE A 234 4.59 8.94 -11.63
CA PHE A 234 5.22 9.42 -10.39
C PHE A 234 6.19 8.35 -9.89
N ASP A 235 7.44 8.47 -10.24
CA ASP A 235 8.45 7.47 -9.90
C ASP A 235 8.56 7.23 -8.41
N GLN A 236 8.64 8.32 -7.64
CA GLN A 236 8.64 8.29 -6.18
C GLN A 236 7.93 9.53 -5.63
N ILE A 237 7.03 9.29 -4.67
CA ILE A 237 6.37 10.35 -3.91
C ILE A 237 6.74 10.17 -2.44
N VAL A 238 7.50 11.10 -1.89
CA VAL A 238 7.84 11.08 -0.46
C VAL A 238 6.87 12.00 0.28
N LEU A 239 6.06 11.43 1.18
CA LEU A 239 5.04 12.14 1.93
C LEU A 239 5.34 12.08 3.43
N ARG A 240 5.49 13.23 4.06
CA ARG A 240 5.71 13.35 5.51
C ARG A 240 4.76 14.38 6.13
N PRO A 241 4.40 14.22 7.40
CA PRO A 241 3.77 15.34 8.12
C PRO A 241 4.77 16.50 8.21
N GLN A 242 4.26 17.72 8.27
CA GLN A 242 5.09 18.93 8.34
C GLN A 242 6.06 18.89 9.54
N ALA A 243 5.67 18.25 10.65
CA ALA A 243 6.50 18.08 11.82
C ALA A 243 7.69 17.10 11.66
N GLN A 244 7.74 16.32 10.55
CA GLN A 244 8.78 15.32 10.30
C GLN A 244 9.69 15.70 9.14
N ALA A 245 10.92 16.10 9.41
CA ALA A 245 11.91 16.40 8.36
C ALA A 245 12.71 15.16 7.93
N ALA A 246 12.93 14.19 8.81
CA ALA A 246 13.62 12.93 8.55
C ALA A 246 13.12 11.84 9.50
N ASN A 247 13.50 10.57 9.31
CA ASN A 247 13.06 9.47 10.19
C ASN A 247 13.48 9.69 11.66
N HIS A 248 14.62 10.35 11.87
CA HIS A 248 15.15 10.70 13.21
C HIS A 248 14.89 12.16 13.61
N LYS A 249 14.27 12.97 12.75
CA LYS A 249 14.03 14.39 13.01
C LYS A 249 12.51 14.65 12.99
N LEU A 250 11.93 14.57 14.17
CA LEU A 250 10.52 14.82 14.43
C LEU A 250 10.40 15.90 15.52
N ILE A 251 9.63 16.94 15.24
CA ILE A 251 9.33 17.98 16.23
C ILE A 251 8.14 17.53 17.07
N ARG A 252 8.29 17.64 18.37
CA ARG A 252 7.23 17.37 19.36
C ARG A 252 6.97 18.63 20.16
N GLU A 253 5.69 18.95 20.36
CA GLU A 253 5.30 20.04 21.27
C GLU A 253 5.57 19.60 22.71
N ALA A 254 6.10 20.50 23.52
CA ALA A 254 6.23 20.27 24.94
C ALA A 254 4.83 20.19 25.57
N LYS A 255 4.63 19.19 26.44
CA LYS A 255 3.42 19.10 27.28
C LYS A 255 3.41 20.16 28.33
#